data_3b7df607036641c0ace3892cd557970c
#
_entry.id   3b7df607036641c0ace3892cd557970c
#
_cell.length_a   1.000
_cell.length_b   1.000
_cell.length_c   1.000
_cell.angle_alpha   90.00
_cell.angle_beta   90.00
_cell.angle_gamma   90.00
#
_symmetry.space_group_name_H-M   'P 1'
#
loop_
_entity.id
_entity.type
_entity.pdbx_description
1 polymer ?
#
loop_
_entity_poly.entity_id
_entity_poly.type
_entity_poly.pdbx_seq_one_letter_code
_entity_poly.pdbx_strand_id
1 'polypeptide(L)'
;VTRVLVVDDQPLFRAGLVALLNASPGLTVVGEAGDGDTAAALAESSRPDVVLLDIRLPGLAALARVATSARVLVLTTFDLDEHVHEALRLGAAGFVLKESEPARLIAAIKAVASGEMQFSPTVMRRLVAAYLRGDSDASPWRSVGLEELTDREREVLRLVGTGLTNTAIAARLSVTEGTVKTHLNRVMTKLRLTSRAQAVVMAYESRLVVPQGVARTA
;
A
#
# COMPACT_ATOMS: atom_id res chain seq x y z
N VAL A 1 16.53 13.46 0.11
CA VAL A 1 16.10 13.13 1.49
C VAL A 1 14.61 12.91 1.48
N THR A 2 14.15 11.75 1.95
CA THR A 2 12.72 11.41 2.02
C THR A 2 12.08 12.07 3.23
N ARG A 3 11.01 12.81 3.00
CA ARG A 3 10.25 13.56 4.01
C ARG A 3 9.13 12.68 4.56
N VAL A 4 9.14 12.42 5.86
CA VAL A 4 8.20 11.50 6.52
C VAL A 4 7.34 12.25 7.54
N LEU A 5 6.01 12.08 7.44
CA LEU A 5 5.05 12.46 8.48
C LEU A 5 4.72 11.23 9.30
N VAL A 6 4.86 11.31 10.64
CA VAL A 6 4.55 10.19 11.55
C VAL A 6 3.21 10.43 12.23
N VAL A 7 2.31 9.44 12.10
CA VAL A 7 0.93 9.54 12.63
C VAL A 7 0.61 8.30 13.46
N ASP A 8 0.49 8.47 14.77
CA ASP A 8 0.23 7.39 15.74
C ASP A 8 -0.37 7.99 17.00
N ASP A 9 -1.42 7.41 17.57
CA ASP A 9 -2.09 7.90 18.76
C ASP A 9 -1.29 7.64 20.05
N GLN A 10 -0.31 6.73 20.01
CA GLN A 10 0.54 6.37 21.15
C GLN A 10 1.77 7.29 21.23
N PRO A 11 1.83 8.24 22.20
CA PRO A 11 2.88 9.25 22.21
C PRO A 11 4.30 8.66 22.34
N LEU A 12 4.46 7.61 23.15
CA LEU A 12 5.76 6.98 23.38
C LEU A 12 6.26 6.26 22.11
N PHE A 13 5.39 5.53 21.44
CA PHE A 13 5.72 4.83 20.20
C PHE A 13 6.04 5.82 19.09
N ARG A 14 5.23 6.88 18.96
CA ARG A 14 5.45 7.97 18.00
C ARG A 14 6.82 8.66 18.22
N ALA A 15 7.16 9.01 19.47
CA ALA A 15 8.45 9.58 19.80
C ALA A 15 9.62 8.65 19.45
N GLY A 16 9.48 7.36 19.68
CA GLY A 16 10.47 6.35 19.29
C GLY A 16 10.67 6.27 17.78
N LEU A 17 9.59 6.31 17.00
CA LEU A 17 9.65 6.34 15.54
C LEU A 17 10.34 7.62 15.03
N VAL A 18 10.00 8.78 15.58
CA VAL A 18 10.61 10.07 15.22
C VAL A 18 12.12 10.02 15.47
N ALA A 19 12.54 9.54 16.63
CA ALA A 19 13.97 9.40 16.97
C ALA A 19 14.70 8.46 16.01
N LEU A 20 14.11 7.28 15.72
CA LEU A 20 14.64 6.28 14.80
C LEU A 20 14.81 6.86 13.37
N LEU A 21 13.78 7.52 12.87
CA LEU A 21 13.79 8.03 11.51
C LEU A 21 14.76 9.19 11.33
N ASN A 22 14.83 10.12 12.29
CA ASN A 22 15.79 11.23 12.26
C ASN A 22 17.25 10.77 12.41
N ALA A 23 17.50 9.64 13.08
CA ALA A 23 18.82 9.02 13.14
C ALA A 23 19.20 8.25 11.85
N SER A 24 18.25 8.06 10.92
CA SER A 24 18.44 7.22 9.74
C SER A 24 18.88 8.07 8.54
N PRO A 25 20.01 7.76 7.88
CA PRO A 25 20.48 8.52 6.72
C PRO A 25 19.47 8.57 5.58
N GLY A 26 19.21 9.77 5.07
CA GLY A 26 18.32 10.00 3.93
C GLY A 26 16.82 10.08 4.27
N LEU A 27 16.47 10.07 5.56
CA LEU A 27 15.12 10.33 6.06
C LEU A 27 15.10 11.61 6.89
N THR A 28 13.96 12.29 6.91
CA THR A 28 13.68 13.45 7.75
C THR A 28 12.22 13.43 8.16
N VAL A 29 11.94 13.51 9.46
CA VAL A 29 10.58 13.69 9.95
C VAL A 29 10.19 15.15 9.80
N VAL A 30 9.11 15.42 9.08
CA VAL A 30 8.61 16.77 8.78
C VAL A 30 7.39 17.17 9.61
N GLY A 31 6.90 16.26 10.42
CA GLY A 31 5.79 16.49 11.35
C GLY A 31 5.40 15.20 12.07
N GLU A 32 4.64 15.37 13.15
CA GLU A 32 4.05 14.27 13.91
C GLU A 32 2.60 14.63 14.31
N ALA A 33 1.71 13.65 14.30
CA ALA A 33 0.32 13.81 14.66
C ALA A 33 -0.17 12.62 15.51
N GLY A 34 -1.13 12.88 16.40
CA GLY A 34 -1.80 11.86 17.20
C GLY A 34 -3.20 11.52 16.70
N ASP A 35 -3.69 12.20 15.68
CA ASP A 35 -5.03 12.03 15.11
C ASP A 35 -5.06 12.33 13.60
N GLY A 36 -6.15 11.93 12.96
CA GLY A 36 -6.29 12.02 11.51
C GLY A 36 -6.48 13.44 10.98
N ASP A 37 -7.13 14.34 11.73
CA ASP A 37 -7.37 15.72 11.27
C ASP A 37 -6.08 16.54 11.32
N THR A 38 -5.33 16.42 12.40
CA THR A 38 -3.99 16.99 12.53
C THR A 38 -3.06 16.44 11.45
N ALA A 39 -3.13 15.13 11.17
CA ALA A 39 -2.34 14.50 10.11
C ALA A 39 -2.65 15.08 8.73
N ALA A 40 -3.93 15.29 8.39
CA ALA A 40 -4.34 15.86 7.13
C ALA A 40 -3.83 17.30 6.95
N ALA A 41 -3.98 18.14 7.98
CA ALA A 41 -3.49 19.53 7.96
C ALA A 41 -1.96 19.60 7.80
N LEU A 42 -1.22 18.72 8.50
CA LEU A 42 0.23 18.63 8.39
C LEU A 42 0.66 18.09 7.03
N ALA A 43 -0.06 17.13 6.43
CA ALA A 43 0.27 16.61 5.11
C ALA A 43 0.15 17.70 4.03
N GLU A 44 -0.88 18.56 4.10
CA GLU A 44 -1.06 19.69 3.19
C GLU A 44 0.06 20.72 3.33
N SER A 45 0.41 21.09 4.57
CA SER A 45 1.38 22.15 4.84
C SER A 45 2.84 21.69 4.68
N SER A 46 3.18 20.49 5.14
CA SER A 46 4.55 19.96 5.11
C SER A 46 4.91 19.19 3.85
N ARG A 47 3.92 18.77 3.03
CA ARG A 47 4.10 17.99 1.79
C ARG A 47 5.10 16.84 1.97
N PRO A 48 4.79 15.84 2.80
CA PRO A 48 5.65 14.69 2.98
C PRO A 48 5.66 13.80 1.72
N ASP A 49 6.76 13.07 1.51
CA ASP A 49 6.83 12.03 0.49
C ASP A 49 6.07 10.78 0.94
N VAL A 50 6.17 10.48 2.24
CA VAL A 50 5.54 9.32 2.87
C VAL A 50 4.88 9.73 4.18
N VAL A 51 3.65 9.25 4.38
CA VAL A 51 2.97 9.29 5.68
C VAL A 51 3.02 7.89 6.29
N LEU A 52 3.63 7.79 7.46
CA LEU A 52 3.65 6.58 8.27
C LEU A 52 2.46 6.63 9.22
N LEU A 53 1.46 5.78 9.01
CA LEU A 53 0.15 5.88 9.66
C LEU A 53 -0.20 4.61 10.44
N ASP A 54 -0.52 4.74 11.73
CA ASP A 54 -1.11 3.65 12.49
C ASP A 54 -2.53 3.32 12.00
N ILE A 55 -2.78 2.04 11.72
CA ILE A 55 -4.07 1.54 11.22
C ILE A 55 -5.22 1.72 12.24
N ARG A 56 -4.89 1.72 13.54
CA ARG A 56 -5.87 1.85 14.63
C ARG A 56 -6.31 3.28 14.93
N LEU A 57 -5.77 4.24 14.20
CA LEU A 57 -6.07 5.63 14.45
C LEU A 57 -7.56 5.92 14.21
N PRO A 58 -8.27 6.53 15.17
CA PRO A 58 -9.61 7.03 14.92
C PRO A 58 -9.57 8.05 13.78
N GLY A 59 -10.35 7.82 12.72
CA GLY A 59 -10.39 8.75 11.58
C GLY A 59 -9.61 8.29 10.35
N LEU A 60 -9.56 6.98 10.06
CA LEU A 60 -9.08 6.44 8.77
C LEU A 60 -9.65 7.19 7.55
N ALA A 61 -10.81 7.85 7.68
CA ALA A 61 -11.35 8.75 6.66
C ALA A 61 -10.39 9.89 6.28
N ALA A 62 -9.52 10.34 7.21
CA ALA A 62 -8.48 11.32 6.91
C ALA A 62 -7.39 10.74 5.98
N LEU A 63 -7.22 9.42 5.94
CA LEU A 63 -6.30 8.74 5.05
C LEU A 63 -6.61 9.04 3.58
N ALA A 64 -7.87 9.10 3.19
CA ALA A 64 -8.26 9.46 1.83
C ALA A 64 -7.75 10.85 1.44
N ARG A 65 -7.80 11.82 2.36
CA ARG A 65 -7.29 13.19 2.15
C ARG A 65 -5.77 13.21 2.03
N VAL A 66 -5.09 12.48 2.90
CA VAL A 66 -3.63 12.36 2.92
C VAL A 66 -3.11 11.60 1.70
N ALA A 67 -3.79 10.53 1.27
CA ALA A 67 -3.38 9.70 0.14
C ALA A 67 -3.42 10.42 -1.22
N THR A 68 -4.07 11.57 -1.32
CA THR A 68 -4.05 12.41 -2.53
C THR A 68 -2.76 13.19 -2.69
N SER A 69 -2.04 13.48 -1.60
CA SER A 69 -0.85 14.34 -1.58
C SER A 69 0.44 13.61 -1.21
N ALA A 70 0.35 12.44 -0.59
CA ALA A 70 1.50 11.66 -0.13
C ALA A 70 1.23 10.15 -0.22
N ARG A 71 2.29 9.35 -0.28
CA ARG A 71 2.16 7.89 -0.20
C ARG A 71 1.98 7.45 1.25
N VAL A 72 0.97 6.65 1.52
CA VAL A 72 0.67 6.20 2.89
C VAL A 72 1.22 4.80 3.11
N LEU A 73 2.17 4.67 4.06
CA LEU A 73 2.65 3.41 4.58
C LEU A 73 1.96 3.14 5.92
N VAL A 74 1.14 2.11 5.97
CA VAL A 74 0.36 1.77 7.16
C VAL A 74 1.18 0.93 8.13
N LEU A 75 1.22 1.34 9.39
CA LEU A 75 1.71 0.53 10.51
C LEU A 75 0.55 -0.27 11.09
N THR A 76 0.77 -1.56 11.32
CA THR A 76 -0.23 -2.46 11.88
C THR A 76 0.37 -3.43 12.87
N THR A 77 -0.46 -3.94 13.79
CA THR A 77 -0.15 -5.12 14.63
C THR A 77 -0.63 -6.39 13.92
N PHE A 78 -0.38 -7.56 14.50
CA PHE A 78 -0.74 -8.86 13.91
C PHE A 78 -2.25 -9.10 13.69
N ASP A 79 -3.13 -8.36 14.38
CA ASP A 79 -4.60 -8.47 14.27
C ASP A 79 -5.12 -7.64 13.10
N LEU A 80 -5.03 -8.18 11.91
CA LEU A 80 -5.12 -7.49 10.62
C LEU A 80 -6.54 -7.26 10.06
N ASP A 81 -7.63 -7.66 10.75
CA ASP A 81 -8.79 -8.07 9.97
C ASP A 81 -9.80 -6.99 9.56
N GLU A 82 -10.07 -5.94 10.33
CA GLU A 82 -11.17 -5.02 9.98
C GLU A 82 -10.74 -3.74 9.24
N HIS A 83 -9.61 -3.16 9.61
CA HIS A 83 -9.19 -1.85 9.06
C HIS A 83 -8.33 -1.92 7.80
N VAL A 84 -7.77 -3.09 7.51
CA VAL A 84 -6.91 -3.28 6.32
C VAL A 84 -7.67 -3.08 5.02
N HIS A 85 -8.91 -3.59 4.97
CA HIS A 85 -9.79 -3.41 3.82
C HIS A 85 -10.04 -1.92 3.54
N GLU A 86 -10.37 -1.17 4.57
CA GLU A 86 -10.61 0.26 4.45
C GLU A 86 -9.33 1.02 4.04
N ALA A 87 -8.19 0.72 4.66
CA ALA A 87 -6.93 1.34 4.29
C ALA A 87 -6.54 1.09 2.83
N LEU A 88 -6.77 -0.13 2.30
CA LEU A 88 -6.55 -0.44 0.88
C LEU A 88 -7.49 0.37 -0.03
N ARG A 89 -8.77 0.45 0.33
CA ARG A 89 -9.74 1.27 -0.43
C ARG A 89 -9.35 2.74 -0.45
N LEU A 90 -8.80 3.24 0.65
CA LEU A 90 -8.38 4.63 0.81
C LEU A 90 -7.01 4.92 0.16
N GLY A 91 -6.38 3.94 -0.46
CA GLY A 91 -5.17 4.14 -1.26
C GLY A 91 -3.86 3.92 -0.53
N ALA A 92 -3.84 3.15 0.57
CA ALA A 92 -2.59 2.78 1.23
C ALA A 92 -1.57 2.23 0.22
N ALA A 93 -0.34 2.75 0.24
CA ALA A 93 0.73 2.33 -0.64
C ALA A 93 1.51 1.13 -0.10
N GLY A 94 1.39 0.84 1.19
CA GLY A 94 2.08 -0.29 1.82
C GLY A 94 1.64 -0.54 3.25
N PHE A 95 2.06 -1.70 3.79
CA PHE A 95 1.83 -2.09 5.19
C PHE A 95 3.11 -2.66 5.79
N VAL A 96 3.38 -2.28 7.02
CA VAL A 96 4.49 -2.80 7.84
C VAL A 96 3.98 -3.12 9.23
N LEU A 97 4.45 -4.22 9.80
CA LEU A 97 4.13 -4.57 11.18
C LEU A 97 4.87 -3.65 12.15
N LYS A 98 4.18 -3.18 13.20
CA LYS A 98 4.79 -2.36 14.27
C LYS A 98 5.98 -3.08 14.96
N GLU A 99 5.99 -4.41 14.94
CA GLU A 99 7.03 -5.28 15.50
C GLU A 99 8.17 -5.56 14.52
N SER A 100 8.14 -4.94 13.32
CA SER A 100 9.20 -5.13 12.34
C SER A 100 10.52 -4.55 12.84
N GLU A 101 11.62 -5.21 12.48
CA GLU A 101 12.95 -4.66 12.75
C GLU A 101 13.11 -3.25 12.15
N PRO A 102 13.81 -2.33 12.83
CA PRO A 102 14.03 -0.95 12.37
C PRO A 102 14.54 -0.86 10.93
N ALA A 103 15.48 -1.71 10.55
CA ALA A 103 16.05 -1.74 9.21
C ALA A 103 14.98 -2.04 8.14
N ARG A 104 14.02 -2.92 8.45
CA ARG A 104 12.92 -3.28 7.55
C ARG A 104 11.93 -2.14 7.38
N LEU A 105 11.61 -1.43 8.46
CA LEU A 105 10.76 -0.23 8.40
C LEU A 105 11.39 0.85 7.53
N ILE A 106 12.68 1.15 7.74
CA ILE A 106 13.43 2.13 6.96
C ILE A 106 13.45 1.75 5.47
N ALA A 107 13.71 0.48 5.16
CA ALA A 107 13.68 -0.03 3.78
C ALA A 107 12.30 0.14 3.14
N ALA A 108 11.23 -0.17 3.88
CA ALA A 108 9.85 -0.01 3.42
C ALA A 108 9.50 1.46 3.13
N ILE A 109 9.89 2.39 3.99
CA ILE A 109 9.68 3.82 3.77
C ILE A 109 10.38 4.28 2.49
N LYS A 110 11.65 3.91 2.31
CA LYS A 110 12.43 4.28 1.11
C LYS A 110 11.83 3.69 -0.17
N ALA A 111 11.37 2.46 -0.13
CA ALA A 111 10.72 1.80 -1.26
C ALA A 111 9.38 2.45 -1.61
N VAL A 112 8.55 2.76 -0.61
CA VAL A 112 7.29 3.50 -0.83
C VAL A 112 7.58 4.89 -1.40
N ALA A 113 8.58 5.59 -0.90
CA ALA A 113 8.99 6.91 -1.43
C ALA A 113 9.42 6.84 -2.91
N SER A 114 10.06 5.76 -3.35
CA SER A 114 10.43 5.56 -4.76
C SER A 114 9.28 5.06 -5.65
N GLY A 115 8.09 4.87 -5.07
CA GLY A 115 6.93 4.31 -5.78
C GLY A 115 6.96 2.79 -5.90
N GLU A 116 7.87 2.15 -5.19
CA GLU A 116 7.91 0.70 -5.05
C GLU A 116 7.04 0.30 -3.84
N MET A 117 6.48 -0.90 -3.92
CA MET A 117 5.73 -1.43 -2.80
C MET A 117 6.53 -2.48 -2.05
N GLN A 118 6.42 -2.41 -0.74
CA GLN A 118 6.99 -3.42 0.16
C GLN A 118 5.84 -4.13 0.90
N PHE A 119 5.32 -5.18 0.29
CA PHE A 119 4.56 -6.21 1.02
C PHE A 119 5.37 -7.50 1.01
N SER A 120 5.47 -8.15 2.17
CA SER A 120 5.88 -9.56 2.11
C SER A 120 4.76 -10.34 1.38
N PRO A 121 5.08 -11.34 0.55
CA PRO A 121 4.07 -12.16 -0.11
C PRO A 121 3.06 -12.77 0.87
N THR A 122 3.48 -13.01 2.10
CA THR A 122 2.62 -13.54 3.17
C THR A 122 1.62 -12.49 3.66
N VAL A 123 2.05 -11.25 3.88
CA VAL A 123 1.17 -10.13 4.25
C VAL A 123 0.17 -9.89 3.12
N MET A 124 0.63 -9.85 1.88
CA MET A 124 -0.23 -9.65 0.73
C MET A 124 -1.31 -10.74 0.60
N ARG A 125 -0.95 -12.03 0.74
CA ARG A 125 -1.95 -13.12 0.71
C ARG A 125 -2.98 -13.00 1.83
N ARG A 126 -2.56 -12.62 3.04
CA ARG A 126 -3.49 -12.39 4.17
C ARG A 126 -4.40 -11.19 3.93
N LEU A 127 -3.86 -10.09 3.40
CA LEU A 127 -4.62 -8.90 3.02
C LEU A 127 -5.72 -9.23 2.01
N VAL A 128 -5.36 -9.94 0.96
CA VAL A 128 -6.32 -10.37 -0.06
C VAL A 128 -7.34 -11.35 0.51
N ALA A 129 -6.94 -12.31 1.33
CA ALA A 129 -7.85 -13.24 1.97
C ALA A 129 -8.83 -12.55 2.94
N ALA A 130 -8.38 -11.54 3.68
CA ALA A 130 -9.23 -10.72 4.54
C ALA A 130 -10.22 -9.90 3.68
N TYR A 131 -9.74 -9.30 2.60
CA TYR A 131 -10.56 -8.56 1.65
C TYR A 131 -11.67 -9.43 1.02
N LEU A 132 -11.35 -10.67 0.63
CA LEU A 132 -12.32 -11.59 0.02
C LEU A 132 -13.35 -12.17 1.02
N ARG A 133 -13.06 -12.15 2.33
CA ARG A 133 -14.01 -12.57 3.39
C ARG A 133 -14.97 -11.47 3.81
N GLY A 134 -14.60 -10.20 3.61
CA GLY A 134 -15.51 -9.09 3.85
C GLY A 134 -16.67 -9.14 2.86
N ASP A 135 -17.91 -8.93 3.33
CA ASP A 135 -19.13 -8.86 2.54
C ASP A 135 -19.02 -7.76 1.47
N SER A 136 -18.40 -8.10 0.37
CA SER A 136 -18.09 -7.16 -0.72
C SER A 136 -19.15 -7.13 -1.80
N ASP A 137 -20.44 -7.09 -1.42
CA ASP A 137 -21.49 -6.74 -2.38
C ASP A 137 -21.39 -5.29 -2.91
N ALA A 138 -20.55 -4.48 -2.28
CA ALA A 138 -20.32 -3.08 -2.62
C ALA A 138 -18.91 -2.78 -3.18
N SER A 139 -18.20 -3.72 -3.81
CA SER A 139 -16.93 -3.37 -4.43
C SER A 139 -17.17 -2.50 -5.69
N PRO A 140 -16.70 -1.23 -5.68
CA PRO A 140 -16.83 -0.35 -6.84
C PRO A 140 -16.02 -0.86 -8.04
N TRP A 141 -15.23 -1.91 -7.89
CA TRP A 141 -14.27 -2.39 -8.88
C TRP A 141 -14.73 -3.66 -9.62
N ARG A 142 -15.84 -4.27 -9.21
CA ARG A 142 -16.43 -5.40 -9.94
C ARG A 142 -16.89 -5.06 -11.36
N SER A 143 -17.16 -3.78 -11.63
CA SER A 143 -17.62 -3.27 -12.91
C SER A 143 -16.55 -2.55 -13.74
N VAL A 144 -15.30 -2.46 -13.25
CA VAL A 144 -14.22 -1.83 -14.02
C VAL A 144 -13.71 -2.83 -15.04
N GLY A 145 -13.95 -2.56 -16.31
CA GLY A 145 -13.63 -3.45 -17.41
C GLY A 145 -12.13 -3.64 -17.60
N LEU A 146 -11.66 -4.88 -17.46
CA LEU A 146 -10.31 -5.28 -17.88
C LEU A 146 -10.15 -5.17 -19.40
N GLU A 147 -11.25 -4.89 -20.13
CA GLU A 147 -11.29 -4.78 -21.60
C GLU A 147 -10.44 -3.61 -22.12
N GLU A 148 -10.24 -2.58 -21.27
CA GLU A 148 -9.39 -1.43 -21.62
C GLU A 148 -7.88 -1.77 -21.58
N LEU A 149 -7.51 -2.89 -20.96
CA LEU A 149 -6.13 -3.30 -20.85
C LEU A 149 -5.69 -4.07 -22.08
N THR A 150 -4.50 -3.75 -22.58
CA THR A 150 -3.81 -4.60 -23.56
C THR A 150 -3.39 -5.93 -22.91
N ASP A 151 -3.12 -6.96 -23.69
CA ASP A 151 -2.67 -8.27 -23.18
C ASP A 151 -1.43 -8.14 -22.29
N ARG A 152 -0.51 -7.25 -22.65
CA ARG A 152 0.72 -7.01 -21.86
C ARG A 152 0.42 -6.31 -20.53
N GLU A 153 -0.49 -5.36 -20.50
CA GLU A 153 -0.92 -4.68 -19.28
C GLU A 153 -1.67 -5.66 -18.35
N ARG A 154 -2.51 -6.51 -18.92
CA ARG A 154 -3.22 -7.57 -18.19
C ARG A 154 -2.26 -8.59 -17.60
N GLU A 155 -1.23 -8.98 -18.33
CA GLU A 155 -0.19 -9.88 -17.85
C GLU A 155 0.62 -9.26 -16.70
N VAL A 156 1.00 -7.99 -16.81
CA VAL A 156 1.66 -7.25 -15.73
C VAL A 156 0.75 -7.16 -14.51
N LEU A 157 -0.53 -6.82 -14.68
CA LEU A 157 -1.50 -6.77 -13.58
C LEU A 157 -1.63 -8.13 -12.87
N ARG A 158 -1.70 -9.23 -13.62
CA ARG A 158 -1.74 -10.58 -13.07
C ARG A 158 -0.51 -10.90 -12.22
N LEU A 159 0.69 -10.56 -12.71
CA LEU A 159 1.95 -10.79 -11.97
C LEU A 159 2.07 -9.91 -10.74
N VAL A 160 1.58 -8.67 -10.80
CA VAL A 160 1.44 -7.78 -9.63
C VAL A 160 0.51 -8.41 -8.60
N GLY A 161 -0.63 -8.96 -9.02
CA GLY A 161 -1.57 -9.67 -8.16
C GLY A 161 -0.94 -10.87 -7.43
N THR A 162 0.05 -11.53 -8.02
CA THR A 162 0.78 -12.61 -7.32
C THR A 162 1.83 -12.10 -6.31
N GLY A 163 1.97 -10.78 -6.12
CA GLY A 163 2.89 -10.18 -5.17
C GLY A 163 4.34 -10.05 -5.66
N LEU A 164 4.62 -10.26 -6.95
CA LEU A 164 5.97 -10.13 -7.49
C LEU A 164 6.42 -8.66 -7.52
N THR A 165 7.71 -8.41 -7.26
CA THR A 165 8.35 -7.10 -7.42
C THR A 165 8.52 -6.74 -8.90
N ASN A 166 8.73 -5.45 -9.22
CA ASN A 166 8.98 -5.03 -10.60
C ASN A 166 10.20 -5.72 -11.20
N THR A 167 11.26 -5.92 -10.41
CA THR A 167 12.46 -6.66 -10.81
C THR A 167 12.14 -8.12 -11.15
N ALA A 168 11.34 -8.81 -10.32
CA ALA A 168 10.93 -10.20 -10.56
C ALA A 168 10.01 -10.30 -11.80
N ILE A 169 9.11 -9.34 -11.99
CA ILE A 169 8.25 -9.25 -13.17
C ILE A 169 9.10 -9.01 -14.43
N ALA A 170 10.07 -8.09 -14.37
CA ALA A 170 10.97 -7.77 -15.46
C ALA A 170 11.75 -9.01 -15.93
N ALA A 171 12.33 -9.76 -14.97
CA ALA A 171 13.01 -11.02 -15.25
C ALA A 171 12.07 -12.05 -15.90
N ARG A 172 10.84 -12.21 -15.37
CA ARG A 172 9.86 -13.19 -15.87
C ARG A 172 9.35 -12.86 -17.28
N LEU A 173 9.24 -11.57 -17.60
CA LEU A 173 8.73 -11.08 -18.88
C LEU A 173 9.84 -10.75 -19.89
N SER A 174 11.10 -10.94 -19.52
CA SER A 174 12.30 -10.61 -20.33
C SER A 174 12.30 -9.15 -20.81
N VAL A 175 11.99 -8.23 -19.91
CA VAL A 175 11.96 -6.78 -20.16
C VAL A 175 12.76 -6.04 -19.10
N THR A 176 12.91 -4.72 -19.26
CA THR A 176 13.52 -3.89 -18.20
C THR A 176 12.51 -3.56 -17.09
N GLU A 177 13.00 -3.26 -15.90
CA GLU A 177 12.16 -2.80 -14.79
C GLU A 177 11.43 -1.50 -15.13
N GLY A 178 12.07 -0.59 -15.88
CA GLY A 178 11.43 0.62 -16.37
C GLY A 178 10.22 0.34 -17.29
N THR A 179 10.31 -0.71 -18.10
CA THR A 179 9.19 -1.18 -18.94
C THR A 179 8.04 -1.67 -18.08
N VAL A 180 8.32 -2.45 -17.03
CA VAL A 180 7.29 -2.90 -16.07
C VAL A 180 6.62 -1.72 -15.38
N LYS A 181 7.41 -0.75 -14.88
CA LYS A 181 6.87 0.48 -14.26
C LYS A 181 5.94 1.23 -15.22
N THR A 182 6.32 1.34 -16.49
CA THR A 182 5.50 2.00 -17.51
C THR A 182 4.16 1.29 -17.74
N HIS A 183 4.18 -0.05 -17.88
CA HIS A 183 2.95 -0.82 -18.05
C HIS A 183 2.06 -0.73 -16.81
N LEU A 184 2.64 -0.84 -15.59
CA LEU A 184 1.88 -0.74 -14.36
C LEU A 184 1.23 0.65 -14.20
N ASN A 185 1.95 1.72 -14.51
CA ASN A 185 1.39 3.07 -14.47
C ASN A 185 0.21 3.22 -15.43
N ARG A 186 0.31 2.67 -16.66
CA ARG A 186 -0.80 2.66 -17.62
C ARG A 186 -2.01 1.88 -17.09
N VAL A 187 -1.78 0.70 -16.49
CA VAL A 187 -2.83 -0.07 -15.82
C VAL A 187 -3.52 0.76 -14.74
N MET A 188 -2.73 1.37 -13.85
CA MET A 188 -3.28 2.19 -12.76
C MET A 188 -4.10 3.36 -13.29
N THR A 189 -3.62 4.06 -14.33
CA THR A 189 -4.36 5.16 -14.95
C THR A 189 -5.67 4.70 -15.58
N LYS A 190 -5.65 3.63 -16.39
CA LYS A 190 -6.84 3.09 -17.07
C LYS A 190 -7.90 2.60 -16.08
N LEU A 191 -7.48 1.93 -15.03
CA LEU A 191 -8.37 1.38 -13.99
C LEU A 191 -8.63 2.36 -12.83
N ARG A 192 -8.15 3.61 -12.93
CA ARG A 192 -8.29 4.67 -11.91
C ARG A 192 -7.80 4.23 -10.53
N LEU A 193 -6.71 3.47 -10.48
CA LEU A 193 -6.10 3.00 -9.25
C LEU A 193 -5.07 4.01 -8.75
N THR A 194 -5.07 4.29 -7.46
CA THR A 194 -4.15 5.26 -6.82
C THR A 194 -2.93 4.59 -6.21
N SER A 195 -2.97 3.26 -6.03
CA SER A 195 -1.85 2.52 -5.47
C SER A 195 -1.70 1.14 -6.11
N ARG A 196 -0.50 0.58 -6.01
CA ARG A 196 -0.25 -0.80 -6.45
C ARG A 196 -1.06 -1.82 -5.60
N ALA A 197 -1.35 -1.51 -4.32
CA ALA A 197 -2.18 -2.35 -3.48
C ALA A 197 -3.56 -2.51 -4.09
N GLN A 198 -4.14 -1.41 -4.58
CA GLN A 198 -5.39 -1.45 -5.32
C GLN A 198 -5.28 -2.30 -6.60
N ALA A 199 -4.14 -2.26 -7.30
CA ALA A 199 -3.91 -3.14 -8.45
C ALA A 199 -3.89 -4.63 -8.06
N VAL A 200 -3.32 -4.98 -6.89
CA VAL A 200 -3.39 -6.34 -6.37
C VAL A 200 -4.83 -6.75 -6.08
N VAL A 201 -5.56 -5.93 -5.33
CA VAL A 201 -6.98 -6.19 -5.02
C VAL A 201 -7.79 -6.37 -6.31
N MET A 202 -7.62 -5.47 -7.29
CA MET A 202 -8.27 -5.56 -8.59
C MET A 202 -7.98 -6.87 -9.30
N ALA A 203 -6.72 -7.36 -9.27
CA ALA A 203 -6.36 -8.64 -9.89
C ALA A 203 -7.09 -9.85 -9.28
N TYR A 204 -7.40 -9.80 -7.97
CA TYR A 204 -8.19 -10.83 -7.30
C TYR A 204 -9.70 -10.69 -7.54
N GLU A 205 -10.24 -9.48 -7.44
CA GLU A 205 -11.67 -9.23 -7.67
C GLU A 205 -12.11 -9.55 -9.10
N SER A 206 -11.26 -9.23 -10.07
CA SER A 206 -11.48 -9.56 -11.47
C SER A 206 -11.21 -11.04 -11.80
N ARG A 207 -10.84 -11.87 -10.80
CA ARG A 207 -10.42 -13.26 -10.96
C ARG A 207 -9.24 -13.49 -11.91
N LEU A 208 -8.48 -12.44 -12.18
CA LEU A 208 -7.24 -12.54 -12.94
C LEU A 208 -6.17 -13.36 -12.17
N VAL A 209 -6.27 -13.33 -10.85
CA VAL A 209 -5.50 -14.18 -9.92
C VAL A 209 -6.49 -14.88 -8.99
N VAL A 210 -6.34 -16.20 -8.82
CA VAL A 210 -7.12 -16.99 -7.88
C VAL A 210 -6.22 -17.34 -6.68
N PRO A 211 -6.66 -17.15 -5.43
CA PRO A 211 -5.89 -17.55 -4.26
C PRO A 211 -5.58 -19.05 -4.28
N GLN A 212 -4.31 -19.44 -4.20
CA GLN A 212 -3.95 -20.85 -4.04
C GLN A 212 -4.33 -21.28 -2.61
N GLY A 213 -5.32 -22.15 -2.47
CA GLY A 213 -5.73 -22.72 -1.19
C GLY A 213 -7.23 -22.73 -0.87
N VAL A 214 -8.07 -22.17 -1.71
CA VAL A 214 -9.52 -22.36 -1.59
C VAL A 214 -9.93 -23.48 -2.55
N ALA A 215 -9.69 -24.73 -2.13
CA ALA A 215 -10.36 -25.86 -2.75
C ALA A 215 -11.87 -25.64 -2.55
N ARG A 216 -12.62 -25.54 -3.65
CA ARG A 216 -14.08 -25.57 -3.62
C ARG A 216 -14.47 -26.92 -3.02
N THR A 217 -14.94 -26.91 -1.78
CA THR A 217 -15.81 -27.99 -1.31
C THR A 217 -17.08 -27.88 -2.13
N ALA A 218 -17.29 -28.87 -2.96
CA ALA A 218 -18.50 -29.07 -3.77
C ALA A 218 -19.68 -29.38 -2.86
#